data_08883d1d3cbd1a9abc6fdf397e119d51
#
_entry.id   08883d1d3cbd1a9abc6fdf397e119d51
#
_cell.length_a   1.000
_cell.length_b   1.000
_cell.length_c   1.000
_cell.angle_alpha   90.00
_cell.angle_beta   90.00
_cell.angle_gamma   90.00
#
_symmetry.space_group_name_H-M   'P 1'
#
loop_
_entity.id
_entity.type
_entity.pdbx_description
1 polymer ?
#
loop_
_entity_poly.entity_id
_entity_poly.type
_entity_poly.pdbx_seq_one_letter_code
_entity_poly.pdbx_strand_id
1 'polypeptide(L)'
;MESAYMRYASSLEIGDKKENFSTPFISIFLTSLLFSSLIHFSSEKIAELINIPSEFSVCIKYSAWVLFFDALCIIPLSALRLESKALTFSTIKIINIVANVALNIVLLLKFKLGVYGVFISALVSSALTFFLVSPIILKNFSFSFLKKLYIELLKFGLPYIPSGLSAIVIQVIDRPILKALTDDATVGVYQANYRLGIFMMLFVSMFDYAWRPFFLKNANNPNAKKLFARVMTYFTLAGAFLFILVSILIEDFVKLKIFGKYIIHPDYWSGLGIVPIVLLGYLF
;
A
#
# COMPACT_ATOMS: atom_id res chain seq x y z
N MET A 1 0.20 -4.67 14.04
CA MET A 1 0.86 -6.00 14.18
C MET A 1 2.24 -6.05 13.53
N GLU A 2 2.43 -5.59 12.31
CA GLU A 2 3.73 -5.63 11.62
C GLU A 2 4.86 -4.97 12.39
N SER A 3 4.71 -3.70 12.78
CA SER A 3 5.72 -2.95 13.53
C SER A 3 5.99 -3.57 14.91
N ALA A 4 4.94 -4.10 15.56
CA ALA A 4 5.06 -4.81 16.83
C ALA A 4 5.87 -6.11 16.65
N TYR A 5 5.54 -6.90 15.63
CA TYR A 5 6.31 -8.10 15.27
C TYR A 5 7.78 -7.77 15.04
N MET A 6 8.08 -6.77 14.20
CA MET A 6 9.48 -6.41 13.92
C MET A 6 10.25 -6.04 15.19
N ARG A 7 9.63 -5.29 16.13
CA ARG A 7 10.26 -4.93 17.39
C ARG A 7 10.61 -6.16 18.24
N TYR A 8 9.60 -6.99 18.55
CA TYR A 8 9.81 -8.11 19.47
C TYR A 8 10.59 -9.28 18.84
N ALA A 9 10.44 -9.52 17.54
CA ALA A 9 11.20 -10.54 16.83
C ALA A 9 12.67 -10.15 16.60
N SER A 10 13.03 -8.85 16.62
CA SER A 10 14.43 -8.41 16.54
C SER A 10 15.15 -8.49 17.86
N SER A 11 14.46 -8.26 19.00
CA SER A 11 15.06 -8.24 20.34
C SER A 11 14.98 -9.59 21.05
N LEU A 12 13.97 -10.43 20.71
CA LEU A 12 13.65 -11.68 21.39
C LEU A 12 13.51 -11.54 22.93
N GLU A 13 13.02 -10.37 23.38
CA GLU A 13 12.81 -10.09 24.80
C GLU A 13 11.77 -11.05 25.44
N ILE A 14 10.84 -11.58 24.64
CA ILE A 14 9.76 -12.45 25.09
C ILE A 14 9.59 -13.58 24.09
N GLY A 15 9.77 -14.83 24.56
CA GLY A 15 9.58 -16.03 23.75
C GLY A 15 10.73 -16.30 22.77
N ASP A 16 10.65 -17.44 22.11
CA ASP A 16 11.61 -17.85 21.09
C ASP A 16 11.25 -17.31 19.69
N LYS A 17 12.10 -17.60 18.69
CA LYS A 17 11.92 -17.17 17.31
C LYS A 17 10.61 -17.70 16.71
N LYS A 18 10.22 -18.95 17.02
CA LYS A 18 9.01 -19.56 16.50
C LYS A 18 7.76 -19.01 17.15
N GLU A 19 7.79 -18.76 18.46
CA GLU A 19 6.68 -18.13 19.20
C GLU A 19 6.45 -16.68 18.76
N ASN A 20 7.56 -15.94 18.52
CA ASN A 20 7.49 -14.57 17.99
C ASN A 20 6.90 -14.52 16.58
N PHE A 21 7.10 -15.55 15.75
CA PHE A 21 6.46 -15.65 14.45
C PHE A 21 5.00 -16.12 14.55
N SER A 22 4.75 -17.18 15.31
CA SER A 22 3.45 -17.89 15.33
C SER A 22 2.38 -17.10 16.05
N THR A 23 2.69 -16.44 17.17
CA THR A 23 1.71 -15.68 17.96
C THR A 23 1.03 -14.57 17.15
N PRO A 24 1.74 -13.64 16.49
CA PRO A 24 1.12 -12.61 15.65
C PRO A 24 0.49 -13.21 14.39
N PHE A 25 1.06 -14.28 13.80
CA PHE A 25 0.50 -14.93 12.63
C PHE A 25 -0.87 -15.57 12.93
N ILE A 26 -1.00 -16.31 14.02
CA ILE A 26 -2.29 -16.90 14.47
C ILE A 26 -3.32 -15.79 14.76
N SER A 27 -2.88 -14.72 15.43
CA SER A 27 -3.77 -13.58 15.69
C SER A 27 -4.30 -12.94 14.40
N ILE A 28 -3.41 -12.68 13.42
CA ILE A 28 -3.80 -12.11 12.13
C ILE A 28 -4.70 -13.09 11.37
N PHE A 29 -4.38 -14.40 11.38
CA PHE A 29 -5.21 -15.42 10.74
C PHE A 29 -6.66 -15.38 11.27
N LEU A 30 -6.82 -15.44 12.60
CA LEU A 30 -8.15 -15.44 13.22
C LEU A 30 -8.91 -14.13 12.98
N THR A 31 -8.24 -12.99 13.16
CA THR A 31 -8.89 -11.68 12.96
C THR A 31 -9.23 -11.43 11.50
N SER A 32 -8.31 -11.71 10.56
CA SER A 32 -8.58 -11.53 9.14
C SER A 32 -9.67 -12.49 8.63
N LEU A 33 -9.69 -13.74 9.10
CA LEU A 33 -10.75 -14.68 8.76
C LEU A 33 -12.11 -14.16 9.25
N LEU A 34 -12.18 -13.68 10.49
CA LEU A 34 -13.41 -13.13 11.07
C LEU A 34 -13.90 -11.93 10.25
N PHE A 35 -13.04 -10.93 10.04
CA PHE A 35 -13.44 -9.71 9.31
C PHE A 35 -13.76 -9.98 7.84
N SER A 36 -12.97 -10.81 7.16
CA SER A 36 -13.23 -11.16 5.76
C SER A 36 -14.54 -11.96 5.61
N SER A 37 -14.84 -12.85 6.56
CA SER A 37 -16.12 -13.56 6.59
C SER A 37 -17.30 -12.60 6.84
N LEU A 38 -17.16 -11.66 7.79
CA LEU A 38 -18.17 -10.63 8.03
C LEU A 38 -18.44 -9.79 6.78
N ILE A 39 -17.38 -9.31 6.09
CA ILE A 39 -17.52 -8.55 4.86
C ILE A 39 -18.16 -9.40 3.75
N HIS A 40 -17.74 -10.66 3.62
CA HIS A 40 -18.28 -11.58 2.61
C HIS A 40 -19.79 -11.80 2.77
N PHE A 41 -20.25 -12.12 3.99
CA PHE A 41 -21.66 -12.36 4.26
C PHE A 41 -22.51 -11.08 4.29
N SER A 42 -21.89 -9.92 4.59
CA SER A 42 -22.58 -8.62 4.58
C SER A 42 -22.43 -7.87 3.26
N SER A 43 -21.87 -8.47 2.22
CA SER A 43 -21.52 -7.80 0.96
C SER A 43 -22.70 -7.09 0.27
N GLU A 44 -23.89 -7.65 0.32
CA GLU A 44 -25.10 -7.05 -0.27
C GLU A 44 -25.54 -5.81 0.52
N LYS A 45 -25.57 -5.89 1.85
CA LYS A 45 -25.87 -4.74 2.72
C LYS A 45 -24.84 -3.63 2.59
N ILE A 46 -23.57 -4.01 2.44
CA ILE A 46 -22.48 -3.03 2.20
C ILE A 46 -22.68 -2.35 0.86
N ALA A 47 -23.01 -3.09 -0.22
CA ALA A 47 -23.27 -2.52 -1.53
C ALA A 47 -24.44 -1.51 -1.49
N GLU A 48 -25.52 -1.86 -0.78
CA GLU A 48 -26.66 -0.98 -0.56
C GLU A 48 -26.27 0.31 0.21
N LEU A 49 -25.51 0.16 1.31
CA LEU A 49 -25.05 1.29 2.14
C LEU A 49 -24.22 2.31 1.35
N ILE A 50 -23.38 1.84 0.41
CA ILE A 50 -22.49 2.70 -0.40
C ILE A 50 -23.10 3.05 -1.77
N ASN A 51 -24.40 2.73 -1.97
CA ASN A 51 -25.15 3.02 -3.20
C ASN A 51 -24.49 2.44 -4.46
N ILE A 52 -24.00 1.20 -4.38
CA ILE A 52 -23.49 0.45 -5.53
C ILE A 52 -24.55 -0.58 -5.98
N PRO A 53 -24.78 -0.75 -7.30
CA PRO A 53 -25.69 -1.76 -7.81
C PRO A 53 -25.38 -3.15 -7.22
N SER A 54 -26.42 -3.89 -6.83
CA SER A 54 -26.31 -5.21 -6.15
C SER A 54 -25.51 -6.22 -6.94
N GLU A 55 -25.46 -6.11 -8.26
CA GLU A 55 -24.63 -6.94 -9.13
C GLU A 55 -23.13 -6.87 -8.78
N PHE A 56 -22.65 -5.71 -8.29
CA PHE A 56 -21.24 -5.54 -7.87
C PHE A 56 -20.96 -6.02 -6.44
N SER A 57 -21.94 -6.56 -5.70
CA SER A 57 -21.71 -7.17 -4.38
C SER A 57 -20.67 -8.32 -4.42
N VAL A 58 -20.58 -8.99 -5.56
CA VAL A 58 -19.54 -10.02 -5.81
C VAL A 58 -18.12 -9.43 -5.76
N CYS A 59 -17.92 -8.19 -6.22
CA CYS A 59 -16.63 -7.49 -6.11
C CYS A 59 -16.23 -7.26 -4.64
N ILE A 60 -17.22 -6.98 -3.77
CA ILE A 60 -17.01 -6.85 -2.32
C ILE A 60 -16.60 -8.21 -1.72
N LYS A 61 -17.22 -9.31 -2.16
CA LYS A 61 -16.82 -10.68 -1.76
C LYS A 61 -15.37 -10.99 -2.16
N TYR A 62 -14.97 -10.65 -3.38
CA TYR A 62 -13.58 -10.81 -3.82
C TYR A 62 -12.62 -9.95 -3.00
N SER A 63 -12.98 -8.69 -2.72
CA SER A 63 -12.17 -7.80 -1.88
C SER A 63 -11.95 -8.36 -0.48
N ALA A 64 -12.97 -8.98 0.13
CA ALA A 64 -12.86 -9.62 1.43
C ALA A 64 -11.77 -10.71 1.44
N TRP A 65 -11.70 -11.53 0.40
CA TRP A 65 -10.69 -12.58 0.29
C TRP A 65 -9.32 -12.04 -0.09
N VAL A 66 -9.24 -10.96 -0.87
CA VAL A 66 -7.97 -10.23 -1.10
C VAL A 66 -7.39 -9.76 0.23
N LEU A 67 -8.20 -9.10 1.07
CA LEU A 67 -7.79 -8.64 2.39
C LEU A 67 -7.31 -9.79 3.29
N PHE A 68 -7.98 -10.94 3.23
CA PHE A 68 -7.57 -12.14 3.98
C PHE A 68 -6.16 -12.62 3.57
N PHE A 69 -5.94 -12.87 2.27
CA PHE A 69 -4.64 -13.36 1.79
C PHE A 69 -3.53 -12.34 2.01
N ASP A 70 -3.79 -11.05 1.77
CA ASP A 70 -2.81 -9.99 1.99
C ASP A 70 -2.43 -9.88 3.48
N ALA A 71 -3.40 -9.99 4.39
CA ALA A 71 -3.15 -9.99 5.83
C ALA A 71 -2.23 -11.15 6.25
N LEU A 72 -2.46 -12.35 5.72
CA LEU A 72 -1.62 -13.51 6.02
C LEU A 72 -0.17 -13.37 5.52
N CYS A 73 0.06 -12.57 4.49
CA CYS A 73 1.40 -12.32 3.96
C CYS A 73 2.20 -11.33 4.80
N ILE A 74 1.59 -10.55 5.71
CA ILE A 74 2.26 -9.48 6.47
C ILE A 74 3.44 -10.03 7.29
N ILE A 75 3.20 -11.05 8.12
CA ILE A 75 4.24 -11.60 9.03
C ILE A 75 5.33 -12.32 8.26
N PRO A 76 5.05 -13.23 7.29
CA PRO A 76 6.11 -13.88 6.51
C PRO A 76 7.00 -12.91 5.73
N LEU A 77 6.40 -11.88 5.10
CA LEU A 77 7.16 -10.86 4.38
C LEU A 77 8.01 -9.99 5.34
N SER A 78 7.51 -9.73 6.54
CA SER A 78 8.25 -9.01 7.57
C SER A 78 9.41 -9.85 8.12
N ALA A 79 9.23 -11.16 8.25
CA ALA A 79 10.29 -12.09 8.62
C ALA A 79 11.45 -12.10 7.60
N LEU A 80 11.14 -12.08 6.29
CA LEU A 80 12.16 -11.96 5.24
C LEU A 80 12.98 -10.67 5.37
N ARG A 81 12.34 -9.56 5.72
CA ARG A 81 13.01 -8.27 5.92
C ARG A 81 13.93 -8.30 7.14
N LEU A 82 13.48 -8.89 8.25
CA LEU A 82 14.30 -9.08 9.45
C LEU A 82 15.49 -10.00 9.18
N GLU A 83 15.31 -11.05 8.37
CA GLU A 83 16.37 -11.96 7.98
C GLU A 83 17.28 -11.39 6.87
N SER A 84 17.13 -10.12 6.50
CA SER A 84 17.88 -9.46 5.41
C SER A 84 17.79 -10.19 4.06
N LYS A 85 16.73 -10.98 3.82
CA LYS A 85 16.48 -11.70 2.57
C LYS A 85 15.78 -10.81 1.53
N ALA A 86 16.42 -9.69 1.21
CA ALA A 86 15.86 -8.66 0.32
C ALA A 86 15.53 -9.21 -1.08
N LEU A 87 16.38 -10.09 -1.64
CA LEU A 87 16.14 -10.67 -2.96
C LEU A 87 14.86 -11.53 -2.99
N THR A 88 14.67 -12.42 -2.00
CA THR A 88 13.46 -13.25 -1.92
C THR A 88 12.20 -12.38 -1.75
N PHE A 89 12.27 -11.38 -0.87
CA PHE A 89 11.18 -10.41 -0.69
C PHE A 89 10.82 -9.70 -2.00
N SER A 90 11.82 -9.14 -2.69
CA SER A 90 11.62 -8.41 -3.94
C SER A 90 11.11 -9.32 -5.06
N THR A 91 11.63 -10.55 -5.18
CA THR A 91 11.17 -11.52 -6.17
C THR A 91 9.70 -11.86 -5.98
N ILE A 92 9.26 -12.13 -4.75
CA ILE A 92 7.85 -12.40 -4.45
C ILE A 92 6.97 -11.20 -4.85
N LYS A 93 7.40 -9.97 -4.50
CA LYS A 93 6.66 -8.75 -4.86
C LYS A 93 6.61 -8.52 -6.37
N ILE A 94 7.70 -8.75 -7.08
CA ILE A 94 7.75 -8.63 -8.55
C ILE A 94 6.82 -9.66 -9.20
N ILE A 95 6.85 -10.92 -8.76
CA ILE A 95 5.94 -11.96 -9.26
C ILE A 95 4.47 -11.56 -9.05
N ASN A 96 4.13 -11.04 -7.86
CA ASN A 96 2.79 -10.55 -7.57
C ASN A 96 2.37 -9.44 -8.55
N ILE A 97 3.20 -8.43 -8.74
CA ILE A 97 2.91 -7.29 -9.63
C ILE A 97 2.75 -7.78 -11.08
N VAL A 98 3.69 -8.60 -11.57
CA VAL A 98 3.64 -9.13 -12.94
C VAL A 98 2.41 -10.01 -13.15
N ALA A 99 2.09 -10.89 -12.19
CA ALA A 99 0.91 -11.72 -12.26
C ALA A 99 -0.38 -10.89 -12.27
N ASN A 100 -0.47 -9.87 -11.39
CA ASN A 100 -1.63 -8.98 -11.34
C ASN A 100 -1.82 -8.22 -12.66
N VAL A 101 -0.75 -7.63 -13.19
CA VAL A 101 -0.81 -6.89 -14.47
C VAL A 101 -1.17 -7.83 -15.63
N ALA A 102 -0.53 -8.99 -15.72
CA ALA A 102 -0.79 -9.96 -16.77
C ALA A 102 -2.26 -10.47 -16.74
N LEU A 103 -2.74 -10.80 -15.53
CA LEU A 103 -4.14 -11.21 -15.34
C LEU A 103 -5.11 -10.08 -15.70
N ASN A 104 -4.83 -8.84 -15.29
CA ASN A 104 -5.66 -7.69 -15.69
C ASN A 104 -5.73 -7.55 -17.20
N ILE A 105 -4.60 -7.62 -17.91
CA ILE A 105 -4.57 -7.54 -19.36
C ILE A 105 -5.42 -8.66 -19.99
N VAL A 106 -5.24 -9.89 -19.54
CA VAL A 106 -5.96 -11.04 -20.08
C VAL A 106 -7.46 -10.96 -19.80
N LEU A 107 -7.84 -10.67 -18.55
CA LEU A 107 -9.25 -10.66 -18.13
C LEU A 107 -10.03 -9.47 -18.70
N LEU A 108 -9.37 -8.31 -18.84
CA LEU A 108 -10.01 -7.12 -19.40
C LEU A 108 -10.07 -7.15 -20.95
N LEU A 109 -8.96 -7.53 -21.62
CA LEU A 109 -8.88 -7.42 -23.07
C LEU A 109 -9.42 -8.68 -23.77
N LYS A 110 -9.06 -9.90 -23.28
CA LYS A 110 -9.47 -11.15 -23.92
C LYS A 110 -10.84 -11.62 -23.45
N PHE A 111 -11.09 -11.63 -22.14
CA PHE A 111 -12.35 -12.11 -21.57
C PHE A 111 -13.40 -11.00 -21.40
N LYS A 112 -13.02 -9.72 -21.53
CA LYS A 112 -13.90 -8.55 -21.43
C LYS A 112 -14.73 -8.51 -20.15
N LEU A 113 -14.17 -8.98 -19.03
CA LEU A 113 -14.87 -9.07 -17.74
C LEU A 113 -15.07 -7.72 -17.04
N GLY A 114 -14.57 -6.60 -17.61
CA GLY A 114 -14.73 -5.27 -17.02
C GLY A 114 -14.23 -5.21 -15.58
N VAL A 115 -15.02 -4.61 -14.69
CA VAL A 115 -14.67 -4.42 -13.28
C VAL A 115 -14.40 -5.76 -12.57
N TYR A 116 -15.16 -6.80 -12.86
CA TYR A 116 -14.95 -8.14 -12.27
C TYR A 116 -13.54 -8.67 -12.53
N GLY A 117 -13.00 -8.45 -13.73
CA GLY A 117 -11.65 -8.88 -14.10
C GLY A 117 -10.58 -8.27 -13.20
N VAL A 118 -10.74 -7.02 -12.79
CA VAL A 118 -9.80 -6.35 -11.88
C VAL A 118 -9.79 -7.00 -10.49
N PHE A 119 -10.97 -7.28 -9.92
CA PHE A 119 -11.07 -7.91 -8.60
C PHE A 119 -10.60 -9.37 -8.60
N ILE A 120 -10.89 -10.12 -9.68
CA ILE A 120 -10.38 -11.48 -9.85
C ILE A 120 -8.85 -11.46 -9.97
N SER A 121 -8.28 -10.55 -10.75
CA SER A 121 -6.81 -10.40 -10.86
C SER A 121 -6.17 -10.13 -9.51
N ALA A 122 -6.76 -9.23 -8.71
CA ALA A 122 -6.29 -8.92 -7.37
C ALA A 122 -6.36 -10.16 -6.46
N LEU A 123 -7.49 -10.89 -6.47
CA LEU A 123 -7.67 -12.08 -5.65
C LEU A 123 -6.64 -13.18 -6.00
N VAL A 124 -6.48 -13.48 -7.29
CA VAL A 124 -5.54 -14.51 -7.74
C VAL A 124 -4.09 -14.13 -7.42
N SER A 125 -3.71 -12.86 -7.61
CA SER A 125 -2.34 -12.41 -7.30
C SER A 125 -2.06 -12.38 -5.78
N SER A 126 -3.03 -12.03 -4.95
CA SER A 126 -2.90 -12.11 -3.48
C SER A 126 -2.80 -13.56 -3.00
N ALA A 127 -3.65 -14.45 -3.53
CA ALA A 127 -3.55 -15.89 -3.26
C ALA A 127 -2.20 -16.47 -3.71
N LEU A 128 -1.72 -16.10 -4.91
CA LEU A 128 -0.40 -16.50 -5.40
C LEU A 128 0.71 -16.06 -4.44
N THR A 129 0.64 -14.81 -3.93
CA THR A 129 1.62 -14.33 -2.94
C THR A 129 1.60 -15.17 -1.68
N PHE A 130 0.42 -15.53 -1.18
CA PHE A 130 0.29 -16.42 -0.02
C PHE A 130 0.93 -17.79 -0.28
N PHE A 131 0.72 -18.39 -1.45
CA PHE A 131 1.39 -19.66 -1.81
C PHE A 131 2.90 -19.51 -1.91
N LEU A 132 3.42 -18.39 -2.43
CA LEU A 132 4.84 -18.12 -2.51
C LEU A 132 5.51 -17.92 -1.14
N VAL A 133 4.79 -17.39 -0.15
CA VAL A 133 5.31 -17.23 1.21
C VAL A 133 5.05 -18.45 2.11
N SER A 134 4.26 -19.43 1.67
CA SER A 134 3.92 -20.61 2.46
C SER A 134 5.11 -21.43 2.93
N PRO A 135 6.23 -21.60 2.18
CA PRO A 135 7.43 -22.27 2.68
C PRO A 135 8.05 -21.56 3.89
N ILE A 136 7.93 -20.22 3.94
CA ILE A 136 8.44 -19.41 5.06
C ILE A 136 7.58 -19.64 6.29
N ILE A 137 6.26 -19.71 6.09
CA ILE A 137 5.29 -20.02 7.14
C ILE A 137 5.61 -21.41 7.72
N LEU A 138 5.69 -22.43 6.87
CA LEU A 138 5.98 -23.82 7.31
C LEU A 138 7.30 -23.95 8.09
N LYS A 139 8.31 -23.18 7.70
CA LYS A 139 9.63 -23.20 8.38
C LYS A 139 9.61 -22.56 9.77
N ASN A 140 8.87 -21.46 9.93
CA ASN A 140 8.91 -20.64 11.15
C ASN A 140 7.71 -20.85 12.07
N PHE A 141 6.64 -21.47 11.57
CA PHE A 141 5.40 -21.69 12.32
C PHE A 141 5.55 -22.82 13.34
N SER A 142 4.98 -22.60 14.52
CA SER A 142 4.72 -23.63 15.53
C SER A 142 3.31 -23.41 16.09
N PHE A 143 2.65 -24.48 16.56
CA PHE A 143 1.34 -24.35 17.19
C PHE A 143 1.43 -23.77 18.61
N SER A 144 2.37 -22.85 18.83
CA SER A 144 2.57 -22.17 20.11
C SER A 144 1.99 -20.77 20.04
N PHE A 145 1.12 -20.44 21.00
CA PHE A 145 0.57 -19.10 21.15
C PHE A 145 0.92 -18.55 22.54
N LEU A 146 1.82 -17.59 22.58
CA LEU A 146 2.28 -17.01 23.84
C LEU A 146 1.45 -15.78 24.21
N LYS A 147 0.48 -15.98 25.14
CA LYS A 147 -0.42 -14.91 25.58
C LYS A 147 0.31 -13.65 26.10
N LYS A 148 1.41 -13.84 26.82
CA LYS A 148 2.22 -12.69 27.31
C LYS A 148 2.76 -11.84 26.15
N LEU A 149 3.31 -12.49 25.13
CA LEU A 149 3.80 -11.80 23.92
C LEU A 149 2.63 -11.12 23.18
N TYR A 150 1.49 -11.80 23.04
CA TYR A 150 0.32 -11.24 22.37
C TYR A 150 -0.17 -9.94 23.03
N ILE A 151 -0.24 -9.89 24.36
CA ILE A 151 -0.64 -8.69 25.10
C ILE A 151 0.34 -7.54 24.84
N GLU A 152 1.64 -7.80 24.85
CA GLU A 152 2.63 -6.77 24.56
C GLU A 152 2.60 -6.32 23.09
N LEU A 153 2.36 -7.23 22.15
CA LEU A 153 2.14 -6.88 20.74
C LEU A 153 0.93 -5.96 20.57
N LEU A 154 -0.17 -6.23 21.29
CA LEU A 154 -1.36 -5.38 21.28
C LEU A 154 -1.10 -4.01 21.93
N LYS A 155 -0.47 -3.97 23.11
CA LYS A 155 -0.12 -2.71 23.78
C LYS A 155 0.74 -1.81 22.90
N PHE A 156 1.67 -2.40 22.16
CA PHE A 156 2.51 -1.66 21.21
C PHE A 156 1.76 -1.28 19.94
N GLY A 157 0.95 -2.19 19.39
CA GLY A 157 0.29 -2.03 18.09
C GLY A 157 -0.98 -1.18 18.10
N LEU A 158 -1.80 -1.27 19.17
CA LEU A 158 -3.08 -0.56 19.25
C LEU A 158 -2.95 0.97 19.13
N PRO A 159 -1.97 1.64 19.79
CA PRO A 159 -1.80 3.08 19.64
C PRO A 159 -1.46 3.54 18.21
N TYR A 160 -0.97 2.64 17.35
CA TYR A 160 -0.71 2.96 15.94
C TYR A 160 -1.96 2.92 15.06
N ILE A 161 -3.08 2.32 15.53
CA ILE A 161 -4.32 2.22 14.74
C ILE A 161 -4.90 3.61 14.44
N PRO A 162 -5.11 4.50 15.41
CA PRO A 162 -5.62 5.85 15.13
C PRO A 162 -4.72 6.62 14.16
N SER A 163 -3.40 6.54 14.34
CA SER A 163 -2.43 7.19 13.44
C SER A 163 -2.51 6.65 12.02
N GLY A 164 -2.58 5.31 11.86
CA GLY A 164 -2.72 4.68 10.56
C GLY A 164 -4.04 5.02 9.88
N LEU A 165 -5.15 5.02 10.63
CA LEU A 165 -6.45 5.43 10.11
C LEU A 165 -6.45 6.89 9.66
N SER A 166 -5.87 7.80 10.46
CA SER A 166 -5.75 9.21 10.10
C SER A 166 -4.95 9.40 8.81
N ALA A 167 -3.85 8.68 8.65
CA ALA A 167 -3.05 8.73 7.42
C ALA A 167 -3.85 8.26 6.18
N ILE A 168 -4.63 7.19 6.32
CA ILE A 168 -5.48 6.69 5.24
C ILE A 168 -6.61 7.69 4.93
N VAL A 169 -7.26 8.22 5.98
CA VAL A 169 -8.33 9.20 5.80
C VAL A 169 -7.82 10.43 5.05
N ILE A 170 -6.66 10.97 5.42
CA ILE A 170 -6.03 12.12 4.74
C ILE A 170 -5.78 11.80 3.25
N GLN A 171 -5.39 10.57 2.91
CA GLN A 171 -5.11 10.18 1.52
C GLN A 171 -6.37 9.95 0.66
N VAL A 172 -7.53 9.75 1.27
CA VAL A 172 -8.72 9.28 0.54
C VAL A 172 -9.92 10.22 0.69
N ILE A 173 -9.96 11.05 1.75
CA ILE A 173 -11.13 11.86 2.13
C ILE A 173 -11.52 12.90 1.06
N ASP A 174 -10.57 13.35 0.26
CA ASP A 174 -10.78 14.29 -0.84
C ASP A 174 -11.80 13.79 -1.86
N ARG A 175 -11.80 12.49 -2.16
CA ARG A 175 -12.66 11.88 -3.19
C ARG A 175 -14.13 11.80 -2.79
N PRO A 176 -14.51 11.28 -1.60
CA PRO A 176 -15.88 11.36 -1.11
C PRO A 176 -16.43 12.79 -1.01
N ILE A 177 -15.59 13.73 -0.54
CA ILE A 177 -15.97 15.14 -0.45
C ILE A 177 -16.21 15.71 -1.85
N LEU A 178 -15.31 15.45 -2.80
CA LEU A 178 -15.46 15.91 -4.17
C LEU A 178 -16.72 15.31 -4.81
N LYS A 179 -16.99 14.01 -4.60
CA LYS A 179 -18.21 13.35 -5.09
C LYS A 179 -19.48 13.96 -4.51
N ALA A 180 -19.47 14.35 -3.24
CA ALA A 180 -20.62 14.97 -2.59
C ALA A 180 -20.90 16.39 -3.10
N LEU A 181 -19.89 17.08 -3.63
CA LEU A 181 -19.97 18.45 -4.13
C LEU A 181 -20.12 18.55 -5.66
N THR A 182 -19.79 17.48 -6.37
CA THR A 182 -19.77 17.44 -7.84
C THR A 182 -20.39 16.13 -8.36
N ASP A 183 -19.83 15.57 -9.43
CA ASP A 183 -20.28 14.34 -10.07
C ASP A 183 -19.15 13.29 -10.19
N ASP A 184 -19.50 12.07 -10.58
CA ASP A 184 -18.55 10.98 -10.76
C ASP A 184 -17.53 11.24 -11.89
N ALA A 185 -17.91 12.03 -12.92
CA ALA A 185 -17.02 12.40 -14.02
C ALA A 185 -15.89 13.30 -13.51
N THR A 186 -16.23 14.32 -12.72
CA THR A 186 -15.25 15.23 -12.08
C THR A 186 -14.30 14.46 -11.15
N VAL A 187 -14.83 13.53 -10.34
CA VAL A 187 -14.00 12.65 -9.50
C VAL A 187 -13.05 11.80 -10.35
N GLY A 188 -13.51 11.29 -11.50
CA GLY A 188 -12.68 10.55 -12.44
C GLY A 188 -11.54 11.38 -13.00
N VAL A 189 -11.81 12.61 -13.45
CA VAL A 189 -10.80 13.57 -13.92
C VAL A 189 -9.79 13.90 -12.82
N TYR A 190 -10.28 14.18 -11.61
CA TYR A 190 -9.45 14.43 -10.44
C TYR A 190 -8.49 13.25 -10.17
N GLN A 191 -9.00 12.03 -10.09
CA GLN A 191 -8.19 10.84 -9.79
C GLN A 191 -7.14 10.54 -10.85
N ALA A 192 -7.47 10.73 -12.13
CA ALA A 192 -6.52 10.52 -13.22
C ALA A 192 -5.32 11.47 -13.10
N ASN A 193 -5.58 12.74 -12.79
CA ASN A 193 -4.54 13.76 -12.63
C ASN A 193 -3.80 13.64 -11.29
N TYR A 194 -4.49 13.26 -10.22
CA TYR A 194 -3.85 12.99 -8.92
C TYR A 194 -2.75 11.92 -9.01
N ARG A 195 -2.97 10.88 -9.83
CA ARG A 195 -1.97 9.83 -10.07
C ARG A 195 -0.68 10.34 -10.70
N LEU A 196 -0.70 11.47 -11.39
CA LEU A 196 0.52 12.09 -11.94
C LEU A 196 1.46 12.63 -10.86
N GLY A 197 0.95 12.84 -9.64
CA GLY A 197 1.77 13.15 -8.46
C GLY A 197 2.72 12.03 -8.03
N ILE A 198 2.61 10.82 -8.65
CA ILE A 198 3.47 9.67 -8.35
C ILE A 198 4.96 9.99 -8.48
N PHE A 199 5.35 10.89 -9.38
CA PHE A 199 6.75 11.29 -9.56
C PHE A 199 7.34 11.89 -8.28
N MET A 200 6.61 12.80 -7.63
CA MET A 200 7.04 13.39 -6.37
C MET A 200 6.93 12.39 -5.22
N MET A 201 5.85 11.62 -5.18
CA MET A 201 5.66 10.58 -4.17
C MET A 201 6.83 9.58 -4.16
N LEU A 202 7.30 9.13 -5.32
CA LEU A 202 8.45 8.23 -5.44
C LEU A 202 9.73 8.90 -4.94
N PHE A 203 9.98 10.15 -5.34
CA PHE A 203 11.16 10.90 -4.91
C PHE A 203 11.22 11.00 -3.38
N VAL A 204 10.12 11.45 -2.75
CA VAL A 204 10.03 11.59 -1.30
C VAL A 204 10.14 10.24 -0.58
N SER A 205 9.48 9.21 -1.10
CA SER A 205 9.52 7.86 -0.49
C SER A 205 10.93 7.26 -0.55
N MET A 206 11.67 7.44 -1.64
CA MET A 206 13.06 6.97 -1.76
C MET A 206 13.98 7.72 -0.80
N PHE A 207 13.78 9.04 -0.66
CA PHE A 207 14.52 9.81 0.33
C PHE A 207 14.23 9.33 1.75
N ASP A 208 12.97 9.16 2.13
CA ASP A 208 12.54 8.67 3.45
C ASP A 208 13.15 7.30 3.78
N TYR A 209 13.21 6.43 2.78
CA TYR A 209 13.80 5.10 2.93
C TYR A 209 15.30 5.17 3.29
N ALA A 210 16.04 6.08 2.66
CA ALA A 210 17.45 6.31 2.94
C ALA A 210 17.68 7.15 4.21
N TRP A 211 16.78 8.09 4.48
CA TRP A 211 16.90 9.05 5.57
C TRP A 211 16.78 8.41 6.96
N ARG A 212 15.85 7.49 7.15
CA ARG A 212 15.61 6.85 8.46
C ARG A 212 16.86 6.21 9.08
N PRO A 213 17.57 5.29 8.40
CA PRO A 213 18.79 4.69 8.96
C PRO A 213 19.92 5.71 9.09
N PHE A 214 20.03 6.65 8.17
CA PHE A 214 21.04 7.72 8.22
C PHE A 214 20.83 8.62 9.42
N PHE A 215 19.60 9.05 9.70
CA PHE A 215 19.23 9.85 10.85
C PHE A 215 19.58 9.14 12.17
N LEU A 216 19.16 7.89 12.33
CA LEU A 216 19.42 7.11 13.54
C LEU A 216 20.93 6.93 13.79
N LYS A 217 21.70 6.66 12.75
CA LYS A 217 23.16 6.47 12.86
C LYS A 217 23.87 7.76 13.28
N ASN A 218 23.40 8.93 12.87
CA ASN A 218 24.05 10.21 13.10
C ASN A 218 23.40 11.07 14.19
N ALA A 219 22.33 10.59 14.84
CA ALA A 219 21.57 11.36 15.83
C ALA A 219 22.43 11.86 17.03
N ASN A 220 23.41 11.06 17.45
CA ASN A 220 24.31 11.38 18.57
C ASN A 220 25.60 12.10 18.15
N ASN A 221 25.74 12.48 16.87
CA ASN A 221 26.91 13.20 16.39
C ASN A 221 26.85 14.67 16.89
N PRO A 222 27.94 15.25 17.43
CA PRO A 222 27.97 16.65 17.86
C PRO A 222 27.57 17.65 16.77
N ASN A 223 27.81 17.31 15.51
CA ASN A 223 27.48 18.12 14.33
C ASN A 223 26.15 17.69 13.66
N ALA A 224 25.34 16.86 14.30
CA ALA A 224 24.09 16.31 13.73
C ALA A 224 23.17 17.42 13.16
N LYS A 225 22.96 18.50 13.90
CA LYS A 225 22.11 19.63 13.46
C LYS A 225 22.57 20.24 12.13
N LYS A 226 23.88 20.50 11.98
CA LYS A 226 24.44 21.08 10.74
C LYS A 226 24.33 20.06 9.59
N LEU A 227 24.58 18.80 9.87
CA LEU A 227 24.49 17.73 8.89
C LEU A 227 23.04 17.58 8.38
N PHE A 228 22.09 17.52 9.29
CA PHE A 228 20.66 17.37 8.95
C PHE A 228 20.12 18.58 8.21
N ALA A 229 20.48 19.80 8.62
CA ALA A 229 20.11 21.02 7.94
C ALA A 229 20.62 21.04 6.48
N ARG A 230 21.87 20.60 6.27
CA ARG A 230 22.46 20.51 4.91
C ARG A 230 21.72 19.49 4.05
N VAL A 231 21.44 18.29 4.59
CA VAL A 231 20.69 17.26 3.87
C VAL A 231 19.30 17.77 3.51
N MET A 232 18.61 18.44 4.44
CA MET A 232 17.29 19.01 4.19
C MET A 232 17.30 20.10 3.12
N THR A 233 18.35 20.95 3.12
CA THR A 233 18.53 21.95 2.05
C THR A 233 18.66 21.30 0.69
N TYR A 234 19.50 20.29 0.54
CA TYR A 234 19.65 19.58 -0.74
C TYR A 234 18.39 18.82 -1.14
N PHE A 235 17.69 18.20 -0.20
CA PHE A 235 16.40 17.55 -0.46
C PHE A 235 15.37 18.55 -0.98
N THR A 236 15.24 19.70 -0.30
CA THR A 236 14.30 20.75 -0.72
C THR A 236 14.64 21.32 -2.09
N LEU A 237 15.93 21.56 -2.37
CA LEU A 237 16.38 22.04 -3.70
C LEU A 237 16.08 21.01 -4.81
N ALA A 238 16.39 19.74 -4.57
CA ALA A 238 16.11 18.67 -5.52
C ALA A 238 14.60 18.49 -5.73
N GLY A 239 13.81 18.54 -4.65
CA GLY A 239 12.35 18.49 -4.71
C GLY A 239 11.74 19.68 -5.45
N ALA A 240 12.24 20.90 -5.20
CA ALA A 240 11.82 22.09 -5.93
C ALA A 240 12.17 22.03 -7.42
N PHE A 241 13.36 21.53 -7.76
CA PHE A 241 13.74 21.30 -9.15
C PHE A 241 12.80 20.28 -9.83
N LEU A 242 12.53 19.14 -9.18
CA LEU A 242 11.62 18.13 -9.70
C LEU A 242 10.19 18.70 -9.85
N PHE A 243 9.74 19.48 -8.88
CA PHE A 243 8.45 20.16 -8.91
C PHE A 243 8.31 21.06 -10.15
N ILE A 244 9.28 21.92 -10.40
CA ILE A 244 9.29 22.82 -11.56
C ILE A 244 9.35 22.01 -12.86
N LEU A 245 10.25 21.04 -12.93
CA LEU A 245 10.44 20.20 -14.12
C LEU A 245 9.15 19.47 -14.48
N VAL A 246 8.54 18.77 -13.53
CA VAL A 246 7.30 18.02 -13.78
C VAL A 246 6.15 18.98 -14.08
N SER A 247 6.01 20.10 -13.36
CA SER A 247 4.93 21.06 -13.58
C SER A 247 4.95 21.67 -14.98
N ILE A 248 6.14 21.88 -15.55
CA ILE A 248 6.29 22.42 -16.91
C ILE A 248 6.04 21.32 -17.96
N LEU A 249 6.60 20.13 -17.76
CA LEU A 249 6.58 19.07 -18.77
C LEU A 249 5.34 18.18 -18.74
N ILE A 250 4.51 18.25 -17.69
CA ILE A 250 3.42 17.31 -17.51
C ILE A 250 2.39 17.37 -18.64
N GLU A 251 2.12 18.56 -19.16
CA GLU A 251 1.18 18.75 -20.26
C GLU A 251 1.66 18.09 -21.54
N ASP A 252 2.93 18.27 -21.89
CA ASP A 252 3.56 17.63 -23.05
C ASP A 252 3.63 16.12 -22.85
N PHE A 253 3.96 15.65 -21.63
CA PHE A 253 4.02 14.23 -21.29
C PHE A 253 2.68 13.52 -21.50
N VAL A 254 1.57 14.09 -21.04
CA VAL A 254 0.25 13.44 -21.19
C VAL A 254 -0.26 13.44 -22.63
N LYS A 255 0.18 14.42 -23.44
CA LYS A 255 -0.13 14.54 -24.87
C LYS A 255 0.72 13.64 -25.75
N LEU A 256 1.77 13.01 -25.21
CA LEU A 256 2.57 12.04 -25.98
C LEU A 256 1.70 10.89 -26.46
N LYS A 257 1.94 10.47 -27.71
CA LYS A 257 1.25 9.32 -28.30
C LYS A 257 2.17 8.11 -28.28
N ILE A 258 1.72 7.05 -27.65
CA ILE A 258 2.37 5.73 -27.66
C ILE A 258 1.46 4.77 -28.42
N PHE A 259 1.97 4.15 -29.47
CA PHE A 259 1.20 3.27 -30.36
C PHE A 259 -0.08 3.94 -30.92
N GLY A 260 -0.01 5.25 -31.23
CA GLY A 260 -1.13 6.01 -31.79
C GLY A 260 -2.21 6.46 -30.78
N LYS A 261 -2.05 6.12 -29.49
CA LYS A 261 -2.96 6.54 -28.41
C LYS A 261 -2.24 7.50 -27.45
N TYR A 262 -2.95 8.51 -26.96
CA TYR A 262 -2.45 9.38 -25.90
C TYR A 262 -2.20 8.61 -24.61
N ILE A 263 -1.18 8.99 -23.84
CA ILE A 263 -0.89 8.42 -22.52
C ILE A 263 -2.12 8.59 -21.60
N ILE A 264 -2.71 9.79 -21.64
CA ILE A 264 -3.96 10.09 -20.93
C ILE A 264 -4.97 10.60 -21.95
N HIS A 265 -6.20 10.05 -21.91
CA HIS A 265 -7.25 10.47 -22.85
C HIS A 265 -7.58 11.96 -22.69
N PRO A 266 -7.88 12.69 -23.80
CA PRO A 266 -8.17 14.13 -23.77
C PRO A 266 -9.22 14.57 -22.75
N ASP A 267 -10.22 13.73 -22.48
CA ASP A 267 -11.30 14.01 -21.52
C ASP A 267 -10.77 14.32 -20.10
N TYR A 268 -9.55 13.87 -19.77
CA TYR A 268 -8.95 14.08 -18.45
C TYR A 268 -8.02 15.30 -18.38
N TRP A 269 -7.76 15.98 -19.50
CA TRP A 269 -6.79 17.10 -19.55
C TRP A 269 -7.28 18.35 -18.80
N SER A 270 -8.60 18.50 -18.64
CA SER A 270 -9.18 19.60 -17.87
C SER A 270 -8.72 19.64 -16.41
N GLY A 271 -8.27 18.52 -15.86
CA GLY A 271 -7.78 18.40 -14.48
C GLY A 271 -6.25 18.61 -14.31
N LEU A 272 -5.49 18.85 -15.39
CA LEU A 272 -4.02 18.99 -15.31
C LEU A 272 -3.53 20.09 -14.36
N GLY A 273 -4.32 21.15 -14.19
CA GLY A 273 -4.00 22.25 -13.27
C GLY A 273 -3.87 21.83 -11.79
N ILE A 274 -4.39 20.64 -11.42
CA ILE A 274 -4.27 20.14 -10.05
C ILE A 274 -2.91 19.47 -9.77
N VAL A 275 -2.21 19.04 -10.83
CA VAL A 275 -0.96 18.26 -10.69
C VAL A 275 0.11 19.00 -9.90
N PRO A 276 0.40 20.30 -10.15
CA PRO A 276 1.36 21.05 -9.34
C PRO A 276 0.99 21.10 -7.86
N ILE A 277 -0.30 21.21 -7.53
CA ILE A 277 -0.78 21.23 -6.14
C ILE A 277 -0.51 19.88 -5.48
N VAL A 278 -0.78 18.79 -6.18
CA VAL A 278 -0.54 17.42 -5.69
C VAL A 278 0.96 17.15 -5.51
N LEU A 279 1.81 17.60 -6.45
CA LEU A 279 3.27 17.50 -6.33
C LEU A 279 3.78 18.23 -5.08
N LEU A 280 3.26 19.44 -4.82
CA LEU A 280 3.58 20.21 -3.60
C LEU A 280 3.11 19.47 -2.34
N GLY A 281 1.90 18.93 -2.34
CA GLY A 281 1.36 18.15 -1.23
C GLY A 281 2.18 16.89 -0.89
N TYR A 282 2.82 16.28 -1.86
CA TYR A 282 3.74 15.14 -1.61
C TYR A 282 5.12 15.59 -1.14
N LEU A 283 5.56 16.82 -1.42
CA LEU A 283 6.87 17.33 -1.01
C LEU A 283 6.91 17.69 0.48
N PHE A 284 5.78 18.10 1.04
CA PHE A 284 5.61 18.50 2.45
C PHE A 284 4.86 17.46 3.25
#